data_00e8346a417f4cad896b88ec070ba12b
#
_entry.id   00e8346a417f4cad896b88ec070ba12b
#
_cell.length_a   1.000
_cell.length_b   1.000
_cell.length_c   1.000
_cell.angle_alpha   90.00
_cell.angle_beta   90.00
_cell.angle_gamma   90.00
#
_symmetry.space_group_name_H-M   'P 1'
#
loop_
_entity.id
_entity.type
_entity.pdbx_description
1 polymer ?
#
loop_
_entity_poly.entity_id
_entity_poly.type
_entity_poly.pdbx_seq_one_letter_code
_entity_poly.pdbx_strand_id
1 'polypeptide(L)'
;HVESFKKAYAQGLKIALGTDGGTPFNYHNNTAYEMELMEKYGVDRMDILKIATHNSADCLGVLDDYGTLEVGKHADLVCLEENPLDDISNVRKIDKVIKDGVIVKWQGFIFMPKL
;
A
#
# COMPACT_ATOMS: atom_id res chain seq x y z
N HIS A 1 17.19 -6.77 11.78
CA HIS A 1 15.96 -6.65 11.01
C HIS A 1 16.19 -6.39 9.52
N VAL A 2 17.04 -5.41 9.17
CA VAL A 2 17.28 -5.03 7.75
C VAL A 2 17.91 -6.19 6.97
N GLU A 3 18.91 -6.85 7.52
CA GLU A 3 19.57 -7.96 6.84
C GLU A 3 18.64 -9.16 6.64
N SER A 4 17.80 -9.46 7.63
CA SER A 4 16.78 -10.52 7.50
C SER A 4 15.76 -10.19 6.41
N PHE A 5 15.33 -8.94 6.33
CA PHE A 5 14.42 -8.47 5.30
C PHE A 5 15.03 -8.60 3.90
N LYS A 6 16.25 -8.11 3.71
CA LYS A 6 16.97 -8.20 2.44
C LYS A 6 17.14 -9.65 1.99
N LYS A 7 17.47 -10.53 2.93
CA LYS A 7 17.63 -11.96 2.65
C LYS A 7 16.30 -12.60 2.23
N ALA A 8 15.23 -12.29 2.93
CA ALA A 8 13.89 -12.79 2.60
C ALA A 8 13.47 -12.36 1.19
N TYR A 9 13.68 -11.09 0.86
CA TYR A 9 13.35 -10.56 -0.47
C TYR A 9 14.20 -11.23 -1.56
N ALA A 10 15.53 -11.34 -1.34
CA ALA A 10 16.43 -11.96 -2.30
C ALA A 10 16.10 -13.43 -2.56
N GLN A 11 15.55 -14.14 -1.58
CA GLN A 11 15.14 -15.54 -1.70
C GLN A 11 13.75 -15.70 -2.33
N GLY A 12 13.08 -14.61 -2.69
CA GLY A 12 11.75 -14.66 -3.31
C GLY A 12 10.63 -15.00 -2.34
N LEU A 13 10.84 -14.83 -1.04
CA LEU A 13 9.80 -15.08 -0.05
C LEU A 13 8.69 -14.03 -0.18
N LYS A 14 7.44 -14.45 0.05
CA LYS A 14 6.30 -13.54 0.02
C LYS A 14 6.37 -12.59 1.22
N ILE A 15 6.32 -11.30 0.93
CA ILE A 15 6.37 -10.23 1.93
C ILE A 15 5.05 -9.46 1.87
N ALA A 16 4.52 -9.11 3.04
CA ALA A 16 3.36 -8.23 3.20
C ALA A 16 3.79 -6.96 3.95
N LEU A 17 3.03 -5.89 3.72
CA LEU A 17 3.30 -4.61 4.38
C LEU A 17 2.73 -4.61 5.79
N GLY A 18 3.55 -4.20 6.74
CA GLY A 18 3.12 -3.98 8.11
C GLY A 18 3.98 -2.90 8.74
N THR A 19 3.35 -1.92 9.37
CA THR A 19 4.05 -0.79 9.98
C THR A 19 4.23 -0.93 11.48
N ASP A 20 3.53 -1.88 12.10
CA ASP A 20 3.44 -2.00 13.57
C ASP A 20 3.07 -0.66 14.21
N GLY A 21 2.17 0.08 13.57
CA GLY A 21 1.75 1.41 13.98
C GLY A 21 1.15 1.42 15.40
N GLY A 22 1.38 2.52 16.12
CA GLY A 22 0.93 2.68 17.50
C GLY A 22 1.99 2.34 18.54
N THR A 23 3.13 1.76 18.14
CA THR A 23 4.28 1.61 19.02
C THR A 23 5.02 2.96 19.17
N PRO A 24 5.86 3.14 20.19
CA PRO A 24 6.63 4.39 20.31
C PRO A 24 7.43 4.69 19.04
N PHE A 25 7.37 5.94 18.58
CA PHE A 25 8.05 6.44 17.38
C PHE A 25 7.58 5.82 16.07
N ASN A 26 6.46 5.07 16.06
CA ASN A 26 5.88 4.49 14.86
C ASN A 26 4.40 4.86 14.76
N TYR A 27 4.10 5.88 13.98
CA TYR A 27 2.76 6.45 13.84
C TYR A 27 1.90 5.67 12.84
N HIS A 28 0.59 5.61 13.08
CA HIS A 28 -0.36 4.85 12.25
C HIS A 28 -0.42 5.29 10.78
N ASN A 29 -0.10 6.53 10.47
CA ASN A 29 -0.18 7.08 9.12
C ASN A 29 1.13 6.99 8.34
N ASN A 30 2.05 6.14 8.76
CA ASN A 30 3.42 6.09 8.24
C ASN A 30 3.65 5.01 7.18
N THR A 31 2.59 4.54 6.51
CA THR A 31 2.65 3.47 5.51
C THR A 31 3.54 3.84 4.33
N ALA A 32 3.44 5.07 3.84
CA ALA A 32 4.28 5.53 2.73
C ALA A 32 5.77 5.52 3.10
N TYR A 33 6.09 5.85 4.33
CA TYR A 33 7.47 5.78 4.83
C TYR A 33 8.02 4.34 4.79
N GLU A 34 7.21 3.35 5.17
CA GLU A 34 7.61 1.94 5.07
C GLU A 34 7.91 1.55 3.61
N MET A 35 7.11 2.04 2.67
CA MET A 35 7.35 1.80 1.25
C MET A 35 8.66 2.44 0.78
N GLU A 36 8.94 3.65 1.23
CA GLU A 36 10.20 4.34 0.94
C GLU A 36 11.41 3.60 1.54
N LEU A 37 11.28 3.05 2.74
CA LEU A 37 12.32 2.23 3.37
C LEU A 37 12.58 0.95 2.57
N MET A 38 11.54 0.30 2.06
CA MET A 38 11.69 -0.89 1.23
C MET A 38 12.54 -0.57 -0.01
N GLU A 39 12.28 0.56 -0.68
CA GLU A 39 13.10 0.98 -1.81
C GLU A 39 14.55 1.22 -1.40
N LYS A 40 14.76 1.89 -0.28
CA LYS A 40 16.10 2.13 0.26
C LYS A 40 16.88 0.83 0.49
N TYR A 41 16.18 -0.24 0.86
CA TYR A 41 16.78 -1.55 1.11
C TYR A 41 16.79 -2.46 -0.12
N GLY A 42 16.55 -1.92 -1.29
CA GLY A 42 16.76 -2.61 -2.56
C GLY A 42 15.55 -3.30 -3.17
N VAL A 43 14.34 -3.07 -2.65
CA VAL A 43 13.13 -3.64 -3.23
C VAL A 43 12.72 -2.83 -4.45
N ASP A 44 12.39 -3.50 -5.55
CA ASP A 44 11.88 -2.88 -6.76
C ASP A 44 10.53 -2.21 -6.52
N ARG A 45 10.30 -1.04 -7.14
CA ARG A 45 9.07 -0.25 -6.92
C ARG A 45 7.80 -1.02 -7.24
N MET A 46 7.77 -1.79 -8.33
CA MET A 46 6.61 -2.62 -8.65
C MET A 46 6.36 -3.67 -7.57
N ASP A 47 7.42 -4.29 -7.04
CA ASP A 47 7.31 -5.25 -5.96
C ASP A 47 6.78 -4.60 -4.67
N ILE A 48 7.20 -3.36 -4.39
CA ILE A 48 6.68 -2.60 -3.24
C ILE A 48 5.17 -2.41 -3.37
N LEU A 49 4.68 -2.04 -4.54
CA LEU A 49 3.24 -1.86 -4.77
C LEU A 49 2.49 -3.19 -4.61
N LYS A 50 3.05 -4.29 -5.09
CA LYS A 50 2.46 -5.64 -4.89
C LYS A 50 2.44 -6.04 -3.42
N ILE A 51 3.51 -5.75 -2.68
CA ILE A 51 3.60 -6.02 -1.25
C ILE A 51 2.49 -5.26 -0.51
N ALA A 52 2.28 -4.01 -0.85
CA ALA A 52 1.29 -3.15 -0.19
C ALA A 52 -0.16 -3.50 -0.53
N THR A 53 -0.40 -4.19 -1.63
CA THR A 53 -1.76 -4.49 -2.13
C THR A 53 -2.04 -5.98 -2.17
N HIS A 54 -1.61 -6.66 -3.22
CA HIS A 54 -1.85 -8.09 -3.44
C HIS A 54 -1.37 -8.96 -2.28
N ASN A 55 -0.11 -8.82 -1.90
CA ASN A 55 0.49 -9.70 -0.90
C ASN A 55 -0.10 -9.44 0.50
N SER A 56 -0.43 -8.20 0.80
CA SER A 56 -1.07 -7.87 2.07
C SER A 56 -2.48 -8.45 2.17
N ALA A 57 -3.27 -8.37 1.09
CA ALA A 57 -4.59 -8.98 1.04
C ALA A 57 -4.52 -10.50 1.16
N ASP A 58 -3.54 -11.13 0.51
CA ASP A 58 -3.32 -12.57 0.59
C ASP A 58 -2.93 -12.98 2.02
N CYS A 59 -2.06 -12.23 2.65
CA CYS A 59 -1.64 -12.47 4.04
C CYS A 59 -2.84 -12.42 5.01
N LEU A 60 -3.77 -11.50 4.77
CA LEU A 60 -5.00 -11.36 5.57
C LEU A 60 -6.08 -12.38 5.19
N GLY A 61 -5.88 -13.16 4.13
CA GLY A 61 -6.88 -14.14 3.66
C GLY A 61 -8.06 -13.53 2.91
N VAL A 62 -7.91 -12.30 2.36
CA VAL A 62 -9.01 -11.58 1.70
C VAL A 62 -8.73 -11.29 0.22
N LEU A 63 -7.75 -11.95 -0.38
CA LEU A 63 -7.35 -11.68 -1.77
C LEU A 63 -8.48 -11.92 -2.79
N ASP A 64 -9.44 -12.80 -2.49
CA ASP A 64 -10.56 -13.04 -3.39
C ASP A 64 -11.44 -11.80 -3.57
N ASP A 65 -11.47 -10.89 -2.58
CA ASP A 65 -12.34 -9.72 -2.55
C ASP A 65 -11.59 -8.39 -2.61
N TYR A 66 -10.29 -8.38 -2.31
CA TYR A 66 -9.47 -7.17 -2.16
C TYR A 66 -8.09 -7.34 -2.77
N GLY A 67 -7.34 -6.28 -2.87
CA GLY A 67 -5.89 -6.29 -3.13
C GLY A 67 -5.49 -6.13 -4.59
N THR A 68 -6.42 -6.32 -5.53
CA THR A 68 -6.19 -6.11 -6.96
C THR A 68 -7.40 -5.47 -7.61
N LEU A 69 -7.20 -4.86 -8.78
CA LEU A 69 -8.27 -4.27 -9.57
C LEU A 69 -8.81 -5.33 -10.55
N GLU A 70 -9.80 -6.08 -10.12
CA GLU A 70 -10.42 -7.14 -10.91
C GLU A 70 -11.93 -7.10 -10.78
N VAL A 71 -12.63 -7.51 -11.81
CA VAL A 71 -14.09 -7.60 -11.80
C VAL A 71 -14.54 -8.54 -10.68
N GLY A 72 -15.53 -8.11 -9.91
CA GLY A 72 -16.08 -8.87 -8.80
C GLY A 72 -15.47 -8.56 -7.43
N LYS A 73 -14.36 -7.80 -7.41
CA LYS A 73 -13.74 -7.37 -6.14
C LYS A 73 -14.27 -6.02 -5.68
N HIS A 74 -14.05 -5.72 -4.40
CA HIS A 74 -14.38 -4.41 -3.85
C HIS A 74 -13.60 -3.32 -4.59
N ALA A 75 -14.29 -2.25 -4.96
CA ALA A 75 -13.68 -1.10 -5.63
C ALA A 75 -13.05 -0.17 -4.59
N ASP A 76 -11.97 -0.64 -3.97
CA ASP A 76 -11.15 0.10 -3.01
C ASP A 76 -9.86 0.49 -3.70
N LEU A 77 -9.70 1.76 -4.05
CA LEU A 77 -8.53 2.21 -4.78
C LEU A 77 -8.10 3.60 -4.37
N VAL A 78 -6.82 3.86 -4.60
CA VAL A 78 -6.22 5.18 -4.42
C VAL A 78 -5.75 5.66 -5.79
N CYS A 79 -6.19 6.84 -6.19
CA CYS A 79 -5.69 7.50 -7.40
C CYS A 79 -4.58 8.46 -7.01
N LEU A 80 -3.43 8.35 -7.67
CA LEU A 80 -2.26 9.18 -7.40
C LEU A 80 -2.10 10.24 -8.48
N GLU A 81 -1.56 11.40 -8.11
CA GLU A 81 -1.28 12.50 -9.05
C GLU A 81 -0.09 12.19 -9.98
N GLU A 82 0.86 11.37 -9.48
CA GLU A 82 2.07 11.03 -10.22
C GLU A 82 2.37 9.54 -10.08
N ASN A 83 3.15 9.01 -11.02
CA ASN A 83 3.43 7.58 -11.12
C ASN A 83 4.42 7.13 -10.02
N PRO A 84 4.03 6.20 -9.14
CA PRO A 84 4.92 5.69 -8.09
C PRO A 84 6.07 4.84 -8.64
N LEU A 85 6.00 4.40 -9.90
CA LEU A 85 7.12 3.70 -10.54
C LEU A 85 8.24 4.66 -10.95
N ASP A 86 7.95 5.96 -11.08
CA ASP A 86 8.97 6.98 -11.32
C ASP A 86 9.66 7.41 -10.03
N ASP A 87 8.91 7.46 -8.94
CA ASP A 87 9.40 7.77 -7.60
C ASP A 87 8.41 7.20 -6.60
N ILE A 88 8.88 6.34 -5.69
CA ILE A 88 8.00 5.69 -4.73
C ILE A 88 7.31 6.70 -3.80
N SER A 89 7.93 7.84 -3.54
CA SER A 89 7.32 8.89 -2.71
C SER A 89 6.04 9.47 -3.34
N ASN A 90 5.79 9.21 -4.62
CA ASN A 90 4.56 9.62 -5.30
C ASN A 90 3.30 8.95 -4.72
N VAL A 91 3.43 7.88 -3.93
CA VAL A 91 2.32 7.31 -3.17
C VAL A 91 1.74 8.27 -2.15
N ARG A 92 2.46 9.33 -1.79
CA ARG A 92 1.98 10.40 -0.91
C ARG A 92 1.11 11.44 -1.63
N LYS A 93 1.21 11.50 -2.95
CA LYS A 93 0.50 12.47 -3.79
C LYS A 93 -0.86 11.92 -4.18
N ILE A 94 -1.77 11.88 -3.21
CA ILE A 94 -3.09 11.28 -3.36
C ILE A 94 -4.05 12.29 -3.99
N ASP A 95 -4.64 11.93 -5.14
CA ASP A 95 -5.71 12.69 -5.78
C ASP A 95 -7.07 12.27 -5.22
N LYS A 96 -7.39 10.98 -5.25
CA LYS A 96 -8.67 10.44 -4.79
C LYS A 96 -8.48 9.17 -4.00
N VAL A 97 -9.38 8.94 -3.04
CA VAL A 97 -9.54 7.65 -2.37
C VAL A 97 -10.97 7.18 -2.62
N ILE A 98 -11.10 5.97 -3.13
CA ILE A 98 -12.38 5.34 -3.45
C ILE A 98 -12.55 4.12 -2.54
N LYS A 99 -13.68 4.04 -1.86
CA LYS A 99 -14.07 2.95 -0.97
C LYS A 99 -15.38 2.36 -1.43
N ASP A 100 -15.38 1.07 -1.78
CA ASP A 100 -16.55 0.35 -2.32
C ASP A 100 -17.22 1.13 -3.48
N GLY A 101 -16.41 1.67 -4.38
CA GLY A 101 -16.87 2.42 -5.53
C GLY A 101 -17.31 3.86 -5.26
N VAL A 102 -17.18 4.33 -4.01
CA VAL A 102 -17.58 5.69 -3.63
C VAL A 102 -16.34 6.53 -3.33
N ILE A 103 -16.28 7.73 -3.92
CA ILE A 103 -15.19 8.68 -3.62
C ILE A 103 -15.36 9.19 -2.19
N VAL A 104 -14.40 8.87 -1.31
CA VAL A 104 -14.40 9.30 0.10
C VAL A 104 -13.41 10.43 0.37
N LYS A 105 -12.45 10.66 -0.53
CA LYS A 105 -11.51 11.77 -0.46
C LYS A 105 -11.14 12.22 -1.86
N TRP A 106 -11.13 13.54 -2.09
CA TRP A 106 -10.71 14.12 -3.36
C TRP A 106 -10.05 15.48 -3.12
N GLN A 107 -8.77 15.60 -3.48
CA GLN A 107 -8.00 16.85 -3.42
C GLN A 107 -8.15 17.61 -2.09
N GLY A 108 -8.08 16.89 -0.98
CA GLY A 108 -8.20 17.47 0.37
C GLY A 108 -9.62 17.52 0.93
N PHE A 109 -10.65 17.31 0.12
CA PHE A 109 -12.02 17.16 0.60
C PHE A 109 -12.27 15.72 1.03
N ILE A 110 -12.96 15.55 2.16
CA ILE A 110 -13.32 14.23 2.69
C ILE A 110 -14.83 14.09 2.58
N PHE A 111 -15.28 13.01 1.95
CA PHE A 111 -16.68 12.67 1.78
C PHE A 111 -17.02 11.49 2.67
N MET A 112 -18.13 11.59 3.41
CA MET A 112 -18.60 10.49 4.25
C MET A 112 -19.68 9.74 3.45
N PRO A 113 -19.44 8.45 3.10
CA PRO A 113 -20.47 7.66 2.43
C PRO A 113 -21.68 7.48 3.34
N LYS A 114 -22.86 7.51 2.76
CA LYS A 114 -24.09 7.14 3.49
C LYS A 114 -24.05 5.64 3.77
N LEU A 115 -24.27 5.31 5.00
CA LEU A 115 -24.39 3.92 5.43
C LEU A 115 -25.77 3.35 5.09
#